data_dea3f047b6c3489a63daaa2c75af7816
#
_entry.id   dea3f047b6c3489a63daaa2c75af7816
#
_cell.length_a   1.000
_cell.length_b   1.000
_cell.length_c   1.000
_cell.angle_alpha   90.00
_cell.angle_beta   90.00
_cell.angle_gamma   90.00
#
_symmetry.space_group_name_H-M   'P 1'
#
loop_
_entity.id
_entity.type
_entity.pdbx_description
1 polymer ?
#
loop_
_entity_poly.entity_id
_entity_poly.type
_entity_poly.pdbx_seq_one_letter_code
_entity_poly.pdbx_strand_id
1 'polypeptide(L)'
;IFNLPHLTVYGEDVKAFNNHIHDNNLKNFGVKGSIVSTVPRGSGVIIMATKKVALYDNIIENHKTINSSIVSYEIYVPPKNKKKKKKKQVLPNGIRQIENDYESDTQYSAYPGRVFIYNNQFKNKYWFPALDNDFGKLWVFKNGMKIPDIAYDGIFPKDYFIEGKQINPEYKFCIKNNGAINFVALDAANDFSEFTNEVGNYECEIEFDKSI
;
A
#
# COMPACT_ATOMS: atom_id res chain seq x y z
N ILE A 1 -7.14 2.48 4.94
CA ILE A 1 -6.56 1.99 6.22
C ILE A 1 -5.14 2.54 6.28
N PHE A 2 -4.90 3.55 7.12
CA PHE A 2 -3.57 4.15 7.18
C PHE A 2 -3.29 4.84 8.52
N ASN A 3 -2.02 4.89 8.89
CA ASN A 3 -1.49 5.73 9.95
C ASN A 3 -0.61 6.85 9.37
N LEU A 4 -0.61 7.99 10.00
CA LEU A 4 0.26 9.12 9.71
C LEU A 4 1.12 9.43 10.95
N PRO A 5 2.33 9.98 10.78
CA PRO A 5 3.16 10.37 11.93
C PRO A 5 2.50 11.48 12.77
N HIS A 6 2.91 11.56 14.02
CA HIS A 6 2.46 12.57 15.00
C HIS A 6 0.96 12.53 15.33
N LEU A 7 0.35 11.36 15.24
CA LEU A 7 -0.98 11.12 15.80
C LEU A 7 -0.87 10.81 17.29
N THR A 8 -1.93 11.14 18.03
CA THR A 8 -2.00 10.83 19.47
C THR A 8 -2.17 9.32 19.71
N VAL A 9 -2.85 8.63 18.79
CA VAL A 9 -3.09 7.19 18.85
C VAL A 9 -2.97 6.61 17.43
N TYR A 10 -2.27 5.51 17.30
CA TYR A 10 -2.16 4.76 16.06
C TYR A 10 -3.18 3.63 16.00
N GLY A 11 -3.85 3.53 14.85
CA GLY A 11 -4.79 2.45 14.60
C GLY A 11 -4.06 1.17 14.21
N GLU A 12 -4.45 0.08 14.85
CA GLU A 12 -4.06 -1.30 14.50
C GLU A 12 -5.23 -2.26 14.77
N ASP A 13 -5.06 -3.56 14.50
CA ASP A 13 -6.11 -4.58 14.64
C ASP A 13 -7.37 -4.28 13.78
N VAL A 14 -7.14 -3.87 12.54
CA VAL A 14 -8.21 -3.51 11.60
C VAL A 14 -8.71 -4.74 10.86
N LYS A 15 -10.02 -4.97 10.87
CA LYS A 15 -10.69 -6.00 10.07
C LYS A 15 -11.64 -5.35 9.07
N ALA A 16 -11.43 -5.60 7.78
CA ALA A 16 -12.32 -5.17 6.71
C ALA A 16 -12.82 -6.41 5.95
N PHE A 17 -14.09 -6.71 6.07
CA PHE A 17 -14.67 -7.93 5.53
C PHE A 17 -16.13 -7.75 5.08
N ASN A 18 -16.58 -8.63 4.19
CA ASN A 18 -17.93 -8.63 3.64
C ASN A 18 -18.32 -7.28 2.97
N ASN A 19 -17.35 -6.58 2.37
CA ASN A 19 -17.62 -5.35 1.65
C ASN A 19 -17.62 -5.59 0.14
N HIS A 20 -18.36 -4.76 -0.59
CA HIS A 20 -18.25 -4.62 -2.03
C HIS A 20 -17.61 -3.26 -2.33
N ILE A 21 -16.34 -3.28 -2.74
CA ILE A 21 -15.51 -2.11 -2.99
C ILE A 21 -15.27 -2.01 -4.49
N HIS A 22 -15.87 -1.03 -5.15
CA HIS A 22 -15.87 -1.01 -6.61
C HIS A 22 -15.86 0.39 -7.21
N ASP A 23 -15.38 0.47 -8.45
CA ASP A 23 -15.47 1.64 -9.33
C ASP A 23 -14.98 2.98 -8.73
N ASN A 24 -13.99 2.98 -7.82
CA ASN A 24 -13.40 4.18 -7.21
C ASN A 24 -12.52 4.95 -8.22
N ASN A 25 -13.13 5.36 -9.35
CA ASN A 25 -12.41 5.89 -10.51
C ASN A 25 -12.57 7.40 -10.69
N LEU A 26 -13.25 8.09 -9.79
CA LEU A 26 -13.41 9.54 -9.85
C LEU A 26 -12.08 10.24 -9.56
N LYS A 27 -11.93 11.46 -10.09
CA LYS A 27 -10.75 12.28 -9.81
C LYS A 27 -10.65 12.53 -8.30
N ASN A 28 -9.44 12.39 -7.76
CA ASN A 28 -9.19 12.67 -6.36
C ASN A 28 -9.49 14.14 -6.05
N PHE A 29 -10.33 14.36 -5.04
CA PHE A 29 -10.73 15.68 -4.55
C PHE A 29 -10.03 16.07 -3.23
N GLY A 30 -9.04 15.31 -2.81
CA GLY A 30 -8.21 15.63 -1.64
C GLY A 30 -7.55 16.99 -1.79
N VAL A 31 -7.49 17.73 -0.69
CA VAL A 31 -6.88 19.07 -0.69
C VAL A 31 -5.41 18.97 -1.03
N LYS A 32 -4.98 19.73 -2.04
CA LYS A 32 -3.60 19.72 -2.53
C LYS A 32 -2.60 19.95 -1.39
N GLY A 33 -1.62 19.06 -1.28
CA GLY A 33 -0.61 19.05 -0.22
C GLY A 33 -0.94 18.16 0.98
N SER A 34 -2.16 17.62 1.07
CA SER A 34 -2.46 16.55 2.02
C SER A 34 -2.02 15.19 1.47
N ILE A 35 -1.79 14.22 2.37
CA ILE A 35 -1.46 12.83 1.97
C ILE A 35 -2.58 12.23 1.11
N VAL A 36 -3.83 12.53 1.41
CA VAL A 36 -4.99 12.02 0.66
C VAL A 36 -4.95 12.48 -0.80
N SER A 37 -4.44 13.69 -1.08
CA SER A 37 -4.34 14.20 -2.45
C SER A 37 -3.33 13.45 -3.32
N THR A 38 -2.47 12.64 -2.73
CA THR A 38 -1.47 11.82 -3.44
C THR A 38 -2.02 10.46 -3.86
N VAL A 39 -3.17 10.05 -3.32
CA VAL A 39 -3.81 8.79 -3.68
C VAL A 39 -4.26 8.84 -5.14
N PRO A 40 -3.78 7.94 -6.00
CA PRO A 40 -4.18 7.93 -7.39
C PRO A 40 -5.65 7.53 -7.54
N ARG A 41 -6.36 8.15 -8.45
CA ARG A 41 -7.72 7.70 -8.79
C ARG A 41 -7.68 6.26 -9.30
N GLY A 42 -8.74 5.50 -9.09
CA GLY A 42 -8.78 4.10 -9.46
C GLY A 42 -8.05 3.20 -8.47
N SER A 43 -7.89 3.64 -7.22
CA SER A 43 -7.42 2.82 -6.11
C SER A 43 -8.60 2.32 -5.29
N GLY A 44 -8.66 1.01 -5.04
CA GLY A 44 -9.69 0.39 -4.21
C GLY A 44 -9.34 0.49 -2.73
N VAL A 45 -8.46 -0.38 -2.24
CA VAL A 45 -8.01 -0.41 -0.85
C VAL A 45 -6.53 -0.04 -0.76
N ILE A 46 -6.19 0.82 0.19
CA ILE A 46 -4.79 1.12 0.52
C ILE A 46 -4.57 0.81 1.99
N ILE A 47 -3.56 -0.04 2.26
CA ILE A 47 -3.05 -0.34 3.59
C ILE A 47 -1.69 0.31 3.70
N MET A 48 -1.58 1.40 4.48
CA MET A 48 -0.36 2.18 4.58
C MET A 48 0.08 2.33 6.03
N ALA A 49 1.32 1.94 6.33
CA ALA A 49 1.92 2.13 7.65
C ALA A 49 1.02 1.67 8.81
N THR A 50 0.26 0.61 8.61
CA THR A 50 -0.69 0.06 9.59
C THR A 50 -0.35 -1.40 9.84
N LYS A 51 -0.36 -1.79 11.09
CA LYS A 51 -0.09 -3.17 11.51
C LYS A 51 -1.38 -3.92 11.86
N LYS A 52 -1.32 -5.25 11.82
CA LYS A 52 -2.41 -6.16 12.17
C LYS A 52 -3.69 -5.85 11.37
N VAL A 53 -3.61 -5.93 10.07
CA VAL A 53 -4.73 -5.70 9.16
C VAL A 53 -5.19 -7.01 8.54
N ALA A 54 -6.48 -7.30 8.63
CA ALA A 54 -7.11 -8.41 7.93
C ALA A 54 -8.13 -7.86 6.91
N LEU A 55 -7.89 -8.15 5.63
CA LEU A 55 -8.78 -7.84 4.51
C LEU A 55 -9.28 -9.16 3.93
N TYR A 56 -10.55 -9.51 4.17
CA TYR A 56 -11.05 -10.85 3.82
C TYR A 56 -12.53 -10.87 3.45
N ASP A 57 -12.93 -11.88 2.68
CA ASP A 57 -14.31 -12.10 2.24
C ASP A 57 -14.94 -10.86 1.55
N ASN A 58 -14.12 -10.02 0.88
CA ASN A 58 -14.60 -8.87 0.14
C ASN A 58 -14.70 -9.16 -1.35
N ILE A 59 -15.52 -8.39 -2.05
CA ILE A 59 -15.50 -8.24 -3.50
C ILE A 59 -14.83 -6.89 -3.79
N ILE A 60 -13.68 -6.91 -4.46
CA ILE A 60 -12.90 -5.71 -4.78
C ILE A 60 -12.71 -5.65 -6.29
N GLU A 61 -13.34 -4.67 -6.95
CA GLU A 61 -13.39 -4.72 -8.41
C GLU A 61 -13.44 -3.38 -9.12
N ASN A 62 -13.04 -3.43 -10.39
CA ASN A 62 -13.25 -2.35 -11.36
C ASN A 62 -12.53 -1.03 -10.99
N HIS A 63 -11.33 -1.12 -10.45
CA HIS A 63 -10.47 0.02 -10.23
C HIS A 63 -9.49 0.19 -11.39
N LYS A 64 -9.28 1.42 -11.85
CA LYS A 64 -8.45 1.72 -13.03
C LYS A 64 -6.95 1.81 -12.75
N THR A 65 -6.55 1.76 -11.48
CA THR A 65 -5.13 1.82 -11.12
C THR A 65 -4.71 0.60 -10.32
N ILE A 66 -5.47 0.22 -9.29
CA ILE A 66 -5.11 -0.89 -8.41
C ILE A 66 -6.30 -1.31 -7.55
N ASN A 67 -6.54 -2.60 -7.39
CA ASN A 67 -7.61 -3.10 -6.53
C ASN A 67 -7.24 -2.98 -5.04
N SER A 68 -6.04 -3.42 -4.64
CA SER A 68 -5.53 -3.23 -3.28
C SER A 68 -4.02 -3.02 -3.25
N SER A 69 -3.52 -2.26 -2.27
CA SER A 69 -2.10 -2.00 -2.11
C SER A 69 -1.66 -2.04 -0.66
N ILE A 70 -0.45 -2.55 -0.44
CA ILE A 70 0.27 -2.56 0.82
C ILE A 70 1.47 -1.65 0.62
N VAL A 71 1.53 -0.54 1.34
CA VAL A 71 2.55 0.48 1.10
C VAL A 71 3.12 1.03 2.41
N SER A 72 4.41 1.34 2.37
CA SER A 72 5.10 2.11 3.40
C SER A 72 4.74 3.61 3.27
N TYR A 73 4.80 4.34 4.37
CA TYR A 73 4.73 5.79 4.33
C TYR A 73 5.87 6.41 3.50
N GLU A 74 7.02 5.73 3.45
CA GLU A 74 8.21 6.20 2.74
C GLU A 74 8.01 6.33 1.22
N ILE A 75 7.03 5.64 0.63
CA ILE A 75 6.72 5.79 -0.80
C ILE A 75 6.32 7.25 -1.16
N TYR A 76 5.84 7.99 -0.17
CA TYR A 76 5.46 9.41 -0.32
C TYR A 76 6.55 10.38 0.13
N VAL A 77 7.63 9.87 0.74
CA VAL A 77 8.75 10.67 1.21
C VAL A 77 9.77 10.82 0.09
N PRO A 78 10.05 12.02 -0.39
CA PRO A 78 11.07 12.20 -1.44
C PRO A 78 12.45 11.79 -0.91
N PRO A 79 13.26 11.08 -1.72
CA PRO A 79 14.60 10.66 -1.32
C PRO A 79 15.44 11.83 -0.84
N LYS A 80 16.15 11.67 0.29
CA LYS A 80 16.92 12.70 0.99
C LYS A 80 17.94 13.44 0.09
N ASN A 81 18.38 12.81 -1.01
CA ASN A 81 19.42 13.33 -1.90
C ASN A 81 18.93 14.19 -3.08
N LYS A 82 17.64 14.32 -3.30
CA LYS A 82 17.11 15.22 -4.33
C LYS A 82 16.83 16.59 -3.74
N LYS A 83 17.85 17.47 -3.72
CA LYS A 83 17.70 18.91 -3.42
C LYS A 83 16.84 19.61 -4.50
N LYS A 84 15.57 19.26 -4.60
CA LYS A 84 14.61 20.14 -5.28
C LYS A 84 14.26 21.25 -4.31
N LYS A 85 14.59 22.50 -4.64
CA LYS A 85 14.08 23.70 -3.95
C LYS A 85 12.57 23.60 -3.90
N LYS A 86 12.02 23.13 -2.77
CA LYS A 86 10.58 23.09 -2.55
C LYS A 86 10.11 24.55 -2.49
N LYS A 87 9.33 24.99 -3.46
CA LYS A 87 8.48 26.17 -3.25
C LYS A 87 7.56 25.82 -2.08
N LYS A 88 7.68 26.57 -0.95
CA LYS A 88 6.74 26.44 0.16
C LYS A 88 5.34 26.64 -0.42
N GLN A 89 4.55 25.57 -0.50
CA GLN A 89 3.14 25.72 -0.82
C GLN A 89 2.44 26.23 0.45
N VAL A 90 1.80 27.38 0.33
CA VAL A 90 0.91 27.87 1.39
C VAL A 90 -0.32 26.96 1.36
N LEU A 91 -0.47 26.15 2.38
CA LEU A 91 -1.63 25.29 2.57
C LEU A 91 -2.71 26.03 3.36
N PRO A 92 -4.00 25.73 3.13
CA PRO A 92 -5.07 26.24 3.98
C PRO A 92 -4.81 25.91 5.45
N ASN A 93 -5.22 26.80 6.35
CA ASN A 93 -5.06 26.61 7.80
C ASN A 93 -5.62 25.25 8.24
N GLY A 94 -4.84 24.50 9.00
CA GLY A 94 -5.21 23.18 9.53
C GLY A 94 -4.80 21.99 8.66
N ILE A 95 -4.23 22.19 7.47
CA ILE A 95 -3.72 21.09 6.66
C ILE A 95 -2.23 20.91 6.93
N ARG A 96 -1.86 19.72 7.40
CA ARG A 96 -0.45 19.36 7.57
C ARG A 96 0.19 19.09 6.21
N GLN A 97 1.37 19.64 5.97
CA GLN A 97 2.23 19.19 4.89
C GLN A 97 2.66 17.73 5.17
N ILE A 98 2.96 16.99 4.10
CA ILE A 98 3.70 15.73 4.23
C ILE A 98 5.10 16.11 4.73
N GLU A 99 5.36 15.84 5.99
CA GLU A 99 6.63 16.16 6.64
C GLU A 99 7.55 14.94 6.53
N ASN A 100 8.84 15.19 6.32
CA ASN A 100 9.84 14.13 6.21
C ASN A 100 10.50 13.83 7.57
N ASP A 101 9.87 14.25 8.66
CA ASP A 101 10.40 14.15 10.02
C ASP A 101 9.72 13.05 10.85
N TYR A 102 9.01 12.12 10.19
CA TYR A 102 8.37 11.00 10.87
C TYR A 102 9.35 10.19 11.76
N GLU A 103 10.65 10.29 11.48
CA GLU A 103 11.71 9.66 12.29
C GLU A 103 11.78 10.25 13.72
N SER A 104 11.25 11.45 13.94
CA SER A 104 11.18 12.08 15.28
C SER A 104 10.05 11.52 16.14
N ASP A 105 9.12 10.79 15.53
CA ASP A 105 8.01 10.14 16.20
C ASP A 105 8.38 8.69 16.58
N THR A 106 8.82 8.49 17.79
CA THR A 106 9.32 7.19 18.27
C THR A 106 8.25 6.12 18.40
N GLN A 107 6.97 6.49 18.36
CA GLN A 107 5.84 5.55 18.41
C GLN A 107 5.32 5.18 17.02
N TYR A 108 5.69 5.94 16.00
CA TYR A 108 5.22 5.73 14.64
C TYR A 108 6.05 4.66 13.90
N SER A 109 5.35 3.72 13.26
CA SER A 109 5.96 2.82 12.29
C SER A 109 5.57 3.25 10.88
N ALA A 110 6.56 3.60 10.05
CA ALA A 110 6.33 3.94 8.65
C ALA A 110 5.97 2.71 7.78
N TYR A 111 6.04 1.52 8.32
CA TYR A 111 5.93 0.27 7.58
C TYR A 111 4.69 -0.50 7.98
N PRO A 112 3.95 -1.05 7.00
CA PRO A 112 2.87 -1.99 7.29
C PRO A 112 3.45 -3.31 7.83
N GLY A 113 2.66 -4.02 8.62
CA GLY A 113 3.08 -5.32 9.14
C GLY A 113 1.91 -6.17 9.59
N ARG A 114 2.09 -7.50 9.63
CA ARG A 114 1.05 -8.47 9.96
C ARG A 114 -0.23 -8.23 9.14
N VAL A 115 -0.06 -8.13 7.81
CA VAL A 115 -1.16 -7.89 6.86
C VAL A 115 -1.62 -9.23 6.29
N PHE A 116 -2.90 -9.52 6.41
CA PHE A 116 -3.56 -10.74 5.94
C PHE A 116 -4.59 -10.38 4.89
N ILE A 117 -4.42 -10.85 3.65
CA ILE A 117 -5.37 -10.66 2.55
C ILE A 117 -5.81 -12.04 2.08
N TYR A 118 -7.05 -12.43 2.38
CA TYR A 118 -7.51 -13.78 2.10
C TYR A 118 -8.99 -13.87 1.76
N ASN A 119 -9.36 -14.90 0.99
CA ASN A 119 -10.73 -15.18 0.58
C ASN A 119 -11.43 -14.03 -0.15
N ASN A 120 -10.70 -13.04 -0.69
CA ASN A 120 -11.33 -11.96 -1.45
C ASN A 120 -11.55 -12.39 -2.90
N GLN A 121 -12.53 -11.80 -3.53
CA GLN A 121 -12.76 -11.91 -4.96
C GLN A 121 -12.28 -10.62 -5.63
N PHE A 122 -11.23 -10.75 -6.44
CA PHE A 122 -10.73 -9.64 -7.27
C PHE A 122 -11.24 -9.79 -8.69
N LYS A 123 -11.75 -8.70 -9.26
CA LYS A 123 -12.22 -8.64 -10.64
C LYS A 123 -11.87 -7.29 -11.26
N ASN A 124 -11.69 -7.24 -12.57
CA ASN A 124 -11.52 -5.99 -13.26
C ASN A 124 -12.03 -6.06 -14.71
N LYS A 125 -12.98 -5.20 -15.05
CA LYS A 125 -13.48 -5.05 -16.41
C LYS A 125 -12.55 -4.22 -17.30
N TYR A 126 -11.59 -3.51 -16.69
CA TYR A 126 -10.64 -2.68 -17.42
C TYR A 126 -9.40 -3.50 -17.78
N TRP A 127 -9.04 -3.47 -19.03
CA TRP A 127 -7.84 -4.14 -19.55
C TRP A 127 -6.61 -3.21 -19.61
N PHE A 128 -6.81 -1.91 -19.30
CA PHE A 128 -5.78 -0.89 -19.40
C PHE A 128 -5.84 0.05 -18.18
N PRO A 129 -4.69 0.36 -17.55
CA PRO A 129 -4.64 1.22 -16.38
C PRO A 129 -4.86 2.70 -16.73
N ALA A 130 -5.22 3.50 -15.73
CA ALA A 130 -5.34 4.96 -15.87
C ALA A 130 -3.95 5.60 -16.03
N LEU A 131 -3.71 6.33 -17.12
CA LEU A 131 -2.42 6.95 -17.43
C LEU A 131 -2.22 8.35 -16.86
N ASP A 132 -3.17 8.90 -16.17
CA ASP A 132 -3.10 10.21 -15.56
C ASP A 132 -2.40 10.22 -14.19
N ASN A 133 -1.87 9.09 -13.78
CA ASN A 133 -1.05 8.93 -12.58
C ASN A 133 0.17 8.05 -12.86
N ASP A 134 1.17 8.16 -11.99
CA ASP A 134 2.46 7.50 -12.21
C ASP A 134 2.39 5.98 -12.00
N PHE A 135 1.50 5.49 -11.13
CA PHE A 135 1.30 4.06 -10.97
C PHE A 135 0.69 3.42 -12.23
N GLY A 136 -0.33 4.04 -12.81
CA GLY A 136 -0.89 3.53 -14.06
C GLY A 136 0.13 3.46 -15.18
N LYS A 137 1.02 4.46 -15.30
CA LYS A 137 2.15 4.42 -16.24
C LYS A 137 3.12 3.28 -15.90
N LEU A 138 3.43 3.09 -14.60
CA LEU A 138 4.30 2.01 -14.14
C LEU A 138 3.76 0.63 -14.56
N TRP A 139 2.45 0.41 -14.45
CA TRP A 139 1.83 -0.85 -14.86
C TRP A 139 1.96 -1.11 -16.36
N VAL A 140 1.93 -0.08 -17.20
CA VAL A 140 2.19 -0.24 -18.64
C VAL A 140 3.61 -0.75 -18.87
N PHE A 141 4.59 -0.19 -18.20
CA PHE A 141 6.00 -0.52 -18.44
C PHE A 141 6.45 -1.80 -17.73
N LYS A 142 5.97 -2.05 -16.52
CA LYS A 142 6.47 -3.15 -15.68
C LYS A 142 5.51 -4.34 -15.59
N ASN A 143 4.21 -4.14 -15.74
CA ASN A 143 3.19 -5.18 -15.54
C ASN A 143 2.43 -5.56 -16.82
N GLY A 144 2.98 -5.28 -17.99
CA GLY A 144 2.37 -5.64 -19.27
C GLY A 144 0.95 -5.07 -19.45
N MET A 145 0.72 -3.83 -18.99
CA MET A 145 -0.58 -3.14 -19.01
C MET A 145 -1.65 -3.72 -18.07
N LYS A 146 -1.36 -4.78 -17.34
CA LYS A 146 -2.33 -5.36 -16.39
C LYS A 146 -2.46 -4.50 -15.14
N ILE A 147 -3.69 -4.30 -14.69
CA ILE A 147 -3.98 -3.61 -13.44
C ILE A 147 -3.80 -4.61 -12.29
N PRO A 148 -2.96 -4.34 -11.28
CA PRO A 148 -2.77 -5.27 -10.17
C PRO A 148 -4.03 -5.43 -9.32
N ASP A 149 -4.27 -6.66 -8.86
CA ASP A 149 -5.24 -6.95 -7.81
C ASP A 149 -4.65 -6.65 -6.44
N ILE A 150 -3.39 -7.04 -6.24
CA ILE A 150 -2.64 -6.71 -5.02
C ILE A 150 -1.26 -6.21 -5.43
N ALA A 151 -0.86 -5.04 -4.94
CA ALA A 151 0.51 -4.57 -5.08
C ALA A 151 1.15 -4.27 -3.72
N TYR A 152 2.43 -4.60 -3.61
CA TYR A 152 3.29 -4.26 -2.50
C TYR A 152 4.44 -3.36 -2.98
N ASP A 153 4.74 -2.31 -2.24
CA ASP A 153 5.78 -1.36 -2.66
C ASP A 153 7.22 -1.90 -2.51
N GLY A 154 7.42 -2.93 -1.70
CA GLY A 154 8.75 -3.50 -1.46
C GLY A 154 9.65 -2.65 -0.57
N ILE A 155 9.07 -1.69 0.17
CA ILE A 155 9.82 -0.87 1.13
C ILE A 155 9.64 -1.45 2.52
N PHE A 156 10.75 -1.79 3.16
CA PHE A 156 10.74 -2.45 4.48
C PHE A 156 11.81 -1.85 5.42
N PRO A 157 11.63 -1.99 6.75
CA PRO A 157 12.59 -1.47 7.72
C PRO A 157 13.88 -2.28 7.75
N LYS A 158 14.89 -1.74 8.42
CA LYS A 158 16.21 -2.38 8.56
C LYS A 158 16.16 -3.72 9.28
N ASP A 159 15.22 -3.88 10.20
CA ASP A 159 14.99 -5.10 10.98
C ASP A 159 13.94 -6.04 10.33
N TYR A 160 13.66 -5.86 9.04
CA TYR A 160 12.77 -6.75 8.30
C TYR A 160 13.26 -8.19 8.27
N PHE A 161 14.58 -8.39 8.16
CA PHE A 161 15.20 -9.69 8.27
C PHE A 161 15.88 -9.86 9.62
N ILE A 162 15.57 -10.95 10.29
CA ILE A 162 16.22 -11.42 11.52
C ILE A 162 16.99 -12.69 11.22
N GLU A 163 18.02 -13.02 12.01
CA GLU A 163 18.76 -14.27 12.02
C GLU A 163 18.89 -15.00 10.65
N GLY A 164 19.75 -14.48 9.77
CA GLY A 164 20.14 -15.19 8.56
C GLY A 164 19.14 -15.22 7.41
N LYS A 165 18.25 -14.22 7.30
CA LYS A 165 17.23 -13.99 6.25
C LYS A 165 15.79 -14.41 6.60
N GLN A 166 15.51 -14.78 7.82
CA GLN A 166 14.13 -15.00 8.24
C GLN A 166 13.39 -13.66 8.31
N ILE A 167 12.18 -13.59 7.73
CA ILE A 167 11.36 -12.39 7.84
C ILE A 167 10.89 -12.21 9.27
N ASN A 168 11.09 -11.02 9.83
CA ASN A 168 10.59 -10.64 11.14
C ASN A 168 9.06 -10.77 11.16
N PRO A 169 8.47 -11.56 12.08
CA PRO A 169 7.03 -11.79 12.15
C PRO A 169 6.19 -10.51 12.21
N GLU A 170 6.74 -9.41 12.76
CA GLU A 170 6.06 -8.12 12.81
C GLU A 170 5.75 -7.51 11.43
N TYR A 171 6.51 -7.89 10.39
CA TYR A 171 6.36 -7.36 9.03
C TYR A 171 5.88 -8.42 8.03
N LYS A 172 5.45 -9.57 8.51
CA LYS A 172 4.97 -10.65 7.66
C LYS A 172 3.66 -10.28 6.97
N PHE A 173 3.58 -10.56 5.68
CA PHE A 173 2.34 -10.53 4.91
C PHE A 173 1.86 -11.93 4.62
N CYS A 174 0.55 -12.07 4.44
CA CYS A 174 -0.07 -13.33 4.14
C CYS A 174 -1.16 -13.11 3.07
N ILE A 175 -0.96 -13.72 1.91
CA ILE A 175 -1.91 -13.66 0.78
C ILE A 175 -2.37 -15.08 0.51
N LYS A 176 -3.66 -15.38 0.70
CA LYS A 176 -4.18 -16.74 0.59
C LYS A 176 -5.60 -16.80 0.05
N ASN A 177 -5.91 -17.81 -0.75
CA ASN A 177 -7.27 -18.13 -1.20
C ASN A 177 -8.02 -16.96 -1.89
N ASN A 178 -7.30 -16.08 -2.60
CA ASN A 178 -7.94 -14.99 -3.34
C ASN A 178 -8.22 -15.36 -4.81
N GLY A 179 -8.13 -16.65 -5.17
CA GLY A 179 -8.25 -17.12 -6.54
C GLY A 179 -7.03 -16.76 -7.40
N ALA A 180 -7.21 -16.69 -8.71
CA ALA A 180 -6.17 -16.25 -9.61
C ALA A 180 -6.08 -14.71 -9.56
N ILE A 181 -5.00 -14.19 -8.99
CA ILE A 181 -4.75 -12.75 -8.83
C ILE A 181 -3.57 -12.29 -9.66
N ASN A 182 -3.61 -11.03 -10.07
CA ASN A 182 -2.46 -10.30 -10.59
C ASN A 182 -1.75 -9.61 -9.42
N PHE A 183 -0.73 -10.27 -8.88
CA PHE A 183 0.09 -9.75 -7.80
C PHE A 183 1.31 -9.02 -8.37
N VAL A 184 1.76 -7.98 -7.64
CA VAL A 184 2.97 -7.23 -7.95
C VAL A 184 3.70 -6.86 -6.67
N ALA A 185 4.97 -7.22 -6.56
CA ALA A 185 5.90 -6.62 -5.61
C ALA A 185 6.87 -5.71 -6.37
N LEU A 186 6.92 -4.45 -5.98
CA LEU A 186 7.58 -3.39 -6.77
C LEU A 186 9.07 -3.29 -6.56
N ASP A 187 9.57 -3.61 -5.35
CA ASP A 187 10.94 -3.31 -4.94
C ASP A 187 11.29 -1.81 -5.12
N ALA A 188 10.39 -0.95 -4.66
CA ALA A 188 10.55 0.50 -4.84
C ALA A 188 11.75 1.08 -4.07
N ALA A 189 12.23 0.39 -3.03
CA ALA A 189 13.44 0.78 -2.30
C ALA A 189 14.71 0.69 -3.17
N ASN A 190 14.73 -0.21 -4.17
CA ASN A 190 15.87 -0.49 -5.04
C ASN A 190 15.60 -0.11 -6.52
N ASP A 191 14.89 0.99 -6.75
CA ASP A 191 14.56 1.49 -8.10
C ASP A 191 13.88 0.42 -8.99
N PHE A 192 13.04 -0.43 -8.40
CA PHE A 192 12.28 -1.51 -9.07
C PHE A 192 13.17 -2.59 -9.73
N SER A 193 14.33 -2.89 -9.15
CA SER A 193 15.30 -3.84 -9.71
C SER A 193 14.83 -5.30 -9.59
N GLU A 194 14.14 -5.65 -8.51
CA GLU A 194 13.63 -7.00 -8.24
C GLU A 194 12.10 -7.08 -8.34
N PHE A 195 11.53 -6.37 -9.31
CA PHE A 195 10.10 -6.45 -9.60
C PHE A 195 9.66 -7.90 -9.86
N THR A 196 8.61 -8.34 -9.17
CA THR A 196 8.07 -9.70 -9.34
C THR A 196 6.54 -9.72 -9.35
N ASN A 197 5.98 -10.70 -10.09
CA ASN A 197 4.55 -11.01 -10.10
C ASN A 197 4.23 -12.31 -9.31
N GLU A 198 5.21 -12.90 -8.67
CA GLU A 198 5.05 -14.16 -7.96
C GLU A 198 4.59 -13.92 -6.51
N VAL A 199 3.48 -14.53 -6.14
CA VAL A 199 2.93 -14.47 -4.77
C VAL A 199 3.80 -15.28 -3.80
N GLY A 200 4.42 -16.35 -4.23
CA GLY A 200 5.12 -17.40 -3.49
C GLY A 200 5.64 -17.05 -2.09
N ASN A 201 6.52 -16.05 -1.97
CA ASN A 201 7.09 -15.64 -0.68
C ASN A 201 6.07 -15.01 0.29
N TYR A 202 4.88 -14.67 -0.19
CA TYR A 202 3.79 -14.06 0.58
C TYR A 202 2.63 -15.02 0.82
N GLU A 203 2.71 -16.24 0.29
CA GLU A 203 1.79 -17.30 0.65
C GLU A 203 2.07 -17.78 2.07
N CYS A 204 1.03 -18.14 2.79
CA CYS A 204 1.15 -18.59 4.17
C CYS A 204 0.08 -19.63 4.51
N GLU A 205 0.35 -20.42 5.50
CA GLU A 205 -0.70 -21.08 6.24
C GLU A 205 -1.25 -20.10 7.27
N ILE A 206 -2.53 -19.77 7.15
CA ILE A 206 -3.21 -18.95 8.14
C ILE A 206 -3.52 -19.86 9.31
N GLU A 207 -2.67 -19.90 10.31
CA GLU A 207 -3.10 -20.29 11.63
C GLU A 207 -3.94 -19.12 12.15
N PHE A 208 -5.25 -19.31 12.06
CA PHE A 208 -6.16 -18.38 12.73
C PHE A 208 -5.95 -18.53 14.23
N ASP A 209 -5.16 -17.64 14.79
CA ASP A 209 -5.31 -17.34 16.20
C ASP A 209 -6.73 -16.76 16.36
N LYS A 210 -7.63 -17.58 16.91
CA LYS A 210 -9.03 -17.20 17.16
C LYS A 210 -9.18 -16.04 18.14
N SER A 211 -8.06 -15.46 18.58
CA SER A 211 -7.94 -14.32 19.48
C SER A 211 -7.81 -12.96 18.77
N ILE A 212 -7.89 -12.92 17.43
CA ILE A 212 -7.99 -11.63 16.69
C ILE A 212 -9.46 -11.38 16.34
#